data_576662cc6f174410d8c41acd6a98c742
#
_entry.id   576662cc6f174410d8c41acd6a98c742
#
_cell.length_a   1.000
_cell.length_b   1.000
_cell.length_c   1.000
_cell.angle_alpha   90.00
_cell.angle_beta   90.00
_cell.angle_gamma   90.00
#
_symmetry.space_group_name_H-M   'P 1'
#
loop_
_entity.id
_entity.type
_entity.pdbx_description
1 polymer ?
#
loop_
_entity_poly.entity_id
_entity_poly.type
_entity_poly.pdbx_seq_one_letter_code
_entity_poly.pdbx_strand_id
1 'polypeptide(L)'
;MKFKNILLYAALLSGMSFSSCTDFLDEDSNPNALSPGIFWKSEGDIMKGLTSVYGALQPNASWAIPFERYIVIDGYRSDEITHRDDVTSWMNISSFNVEPTNSVVKTEWTNLYKGINYANQCLTNIPTVPGDSESLNALKKQSIAEARFLRAYFYYRLYVNFGERVPIYKEALAGTDEEFYPPQANPGELVSLIETELKEVQSDLPESYEESEKGRDRKS
;
A
#
# COMPACT_ATOMS: atom_id res chain seq x y z
N MET A 1 -7.55 28.59 65.06
CA MET A 1 -6.96 27.24 64.70
C MET A 1 -7.57 26.58 63.46
N LYS A 2 -8.53 27.16 62.76
CA LYS A 2 -9.22 26.48 61.64
C LYS A 2 -8.71 26.82 60.24
N PHE A 3 -8.15 28.01 60.03
CA PHE A 3 -7.68 28.43 58.69
C PHE A 3 -6.37 27.82 58.25
N LYS A 4 -5.40 27.60 59.12
CA LYS A 4 -4.12 26.94 58.79
C LYS A 4 -4.29 25.49 58.36
N ASN A 5 -5.25 24.79 58.90
CA ASN A 5 -5.50 23.39 58.54
C ASN A 5 -6.19 23.25 57.18
N ILE A 6 -7.03 24.20 56.81
CA ILE A 6 -7.69 24.23 55.48
C ILE A 6 -6.65 24.47 54.35
N LEU A 7 -5.68 25.37 54.57
CA LEU A 7 -4.59 25.56 53.63
C LEU A 7 -3.68 24.37 53.49
N LEU A 8 -3.45 23.64 54.57
CA LEU A 8 -2.63 22.40 54.50
C LEU A 8 -3.35 21.27 53.74
N TYR A 9 -4.64 21.10 53.93
CA TYR A 9 -5.43 20.13 53.15
C TYR A 9 -5.59 20.52 51.67
N ALA A 10 -5.72 21.82 51.35
CA ALA A 10 -5.75 22.28 49.98
C ALA A 10 -4.42 22.05 49.26
N ALA A 11 -3.29 22.23 49.94
CA ALA A 11 -1.95 21.94 49.40
C ALA A 11 -1.69 20.46 49.19
N LEU A 12 -2.22 19.59 50.08
CA LEU A 12 -2.12 18.13 49.92
C LEU A 12 -3.01 17.59 48.78
N LEU A 13 -4.18 18.17 48.57
CA LEU A 13 -5.07 17.78 47.46
C LEU A 13 -4.56 18.23 46.10
N SER A 14 -3.87 19.37 46.01
CA SER A 14 -3.26 19.84 44.73
C SER A 14 -2.00 19.03 44.34
N GLY A 15 -1.35 18.35 45.28
CA GLY A 15 -0.17 17.50 45.00
C GLY A 15 -0.50 16.15 44.38
N MET A 16 -1.75 15.67 44.46
CA MET A 16 -2.18 14.37 43.92
C MET A 16 -2.67 14.43 42.43
N SER A 17 -2.75 15.61 41.83
CA SER A 17 -3.33 15.78 40.50
C SER A 17 -2.32 15.63 39.36
N PHE A 18 -1.05 15.35 39.61
CA PHE A 18 0.00 15.30 38.58
C PHE A 18 0.54 13.92 38.25
N SER A 19 -0.06 12.83 38.75
CA SER A 19 0.22 11.53 38.19
C SER A 19 -0.63 11.28 36.96
N SER A 20 -0.39 12.03 35.90
CA SER A 20 -0.87 11.70 34.58
C SER A 20 -0.14 10.46 34.13
N CYS A 21 -0.85 9.34 33.97
CA CYS A 21 -0.33 8.15 33.35
C CYS A 21 0.01 8.49 31.89
N THR A 22 1.27 8.80 31.59
CA THR A 22 1.77 9.01 30.22
C THR A 22 1.63 7.73 29.40
N ASP A 23 1.72 6.56 30.03
CA ASP A 23 1.59 5.24 29.36
C ASP A 23 0.19 4.97 28.79
N PHE A 24 -0.86 5.67 29.25
CA PHE A 24 -2.22 5.50 28.70
C PHE A 24 -2.41 6.19 27.34
N LEU A 25 -1.55 7.16 27.02
CA LEU A 25 -1.62 7.92 25.77
C LEU A 25 -0.56 7.48 24.75
N ASP A 26 0.27 6.50 25.11
CA ASP A 26 1.21 5.91 24.15
C ASP A 26 0.42 5.05 23.16
N GLU A 27 0.21 5.58 21.97
CA GLU A 27 -0.44 4.90 20.85
C GLU A 27 0.29 3.60 20.45
N ASP A 28 1.58 3.49 20.79
CA ASP A 28 2.39 2.30 20.53
C ASP A 28 1.96 1.08 21.37
N SER A 29 1.15 1.27 22.40
CA SER A 29 0.67 0.20 23.30
C SER A 29 -0.75 -0.28 23.01
N ASN A 30 -1.46 0.28 22.03
CA ASN A 30 -2.80 -0.17 21.68
C ASN A 30 -2.74 -1.55 20.99
N PRO A 31 -3.15 -2.65 21.67
CA PRO A 31 -3.09 -4.00 21.11
C PRO A 31 -4.01 -4.20 19.89
N ASN A 32 -4.91 -3.27 19.65
CA ASN A 32 -5.83 -3.28 18.50
C ASN A 32 -5.37 -2.34 17.37
N ALA A 33 -4.34 -1.53 17.57
CA ALA A 33 -3.73 -0.76 16.52
C ALA A 33 -2.67 -1.60 15.80
N LEU A 34 -2.83 -1.83 14.51
CA LEU A 34 -1.81 -2.45 13.65
C LEU A 34 -0.68 -1.44 13.42
N SER A 35 0.03 -1.04 14.49
CA SER A 35 1.22 -0.22 14.31
C SER A 35 2.34 -1.08 13.69
N PRO A 36 3.19 -0.52 12.83
CA PRO A 36 4.30 -1.25 12.21
C PRO A 36 5.19 -1.99 13.23
N GLY A 37 5.38 -1.41 14.43
CA GLY A 37 6.17 -2.00 15.50
C GLY A 37 5.58 -3.30 16.11
N ILE A 38 4.28 -3.55 15.94
CA ILE A 38 3.59 -4.72 16.49
C ILE A 38 3.36 -5.80 15.43
N PHE A 39 3.15 -5.41 14.16
CA PHE A 39 2.69 -6.32 13.11
C PHE A 39 3.78 -7.29 12.62
N TRP A 40 4.98 -6.83 12.33
CA TRP A 40 6.02 -7.60 11.63
C TRP A 40 6.85 -8.48 12.60
N LYS A 41 6.28 -9.57 13.12
CA LYS A 41 6.93 -10.43 14.14
C LYS A 41 7.12 -11.88 13.72
N SER A 42 6.42 -12.36 12.70
CA SER A 42 6.38 -13.78 12.32
C SER A 42 6.32 -13.98 10.82
N GLU A 43 6.57 -15.22 10.37
CA GLU A 43 6.33 -15.66 8.97
C GLU A 43 4.89 -15.39 8.53
N GLY A 44 3.92 -15.63 9.42
CA GLY A 44 2.52 -15.35 9.15
C GLY A 44 2.25 -13.87 8.84
N ASP A 45 3.01 -12.95 9.42
CA ASP A 45 2.85 -11.52 9.18
C ASP A 45 3.48 -11.11 7.84
N ILE A 46 4.57 -11.77 7.42
CA ILE A 46 5.11 -11.64 6.06
C ILE A 46 4.03 -11.99 5.04
N MET A 47 3.38 -13.15 5.21
CA MET A 47 2.33 -13.61 4.30
C MET A 47 1.10 -12.70 4.28
N LYS A 48 0.67 -12.16 5.44
CA LYS A 48 -0.42 -11.19 5.51
C LYS A 48 -0.07 -9.87 4.80
N GLY A 49 1.15 -9.37 5.03
CA GLY A 49 1.65 -8.18 4.35
C GLY A 49 1.65 -8.37 2.83
N LEU A 50 2.20 -9.47 2.34
CA LEU A 50 2.22 -9.78 0.92
C LEU A 50 0.80 -9.97 0.34
N THR A 51 -0.10 -10.63 1.08
CA THR A 51 -1.51 -10.76 0.70
C THR A 51 -2.18 -9.40 0.52
N SER A 52 -1.80 -8.39 1.31
CA SER A 52 -2.33 -7.04 1.15
C SER A 52 -1.89 -6.40 -0.17
N VAL A 53 -0.66 -6.68 -0.63
CA VAL A 53 -0.16 -6.22 -1.94
C VAL A 53 -0.96 -6.88 -3.07
N TYR A 54 -1.15 -8.21 -3.03
CA TYR A 54 -2.00 -8.94 -3.97
C TYR A 54 -3.46 -8.47 -3.92
N GLY A 55 -3.97 -8.17 -2.73
CA GLY A 55 -5.31 -7.61 -2.55
C GLY A 55 -5.54 -6.29 -3.28
N ALA A 56 -4.48 -5.50 -3.49
CA ALA A 56 -4.55 -4.27 -4.28
C ALA A 56 -4.74 -4.50 -5.79
N LEU A 57 -4.50 -5.70 -6.29
CA LEU A 57 -4.83 -6.08 -7.67
C LEU A 57 -6.33 -6.23 -7.87
N GLN A 58 -7.06 -6.56 -6.79
CA GLN A 58 -8.50 -6.73 -6.88
C GLN A 58 -9.18 -5.37 -6.90
N PRO A 59 -10.13 -5.13 -7.83
CA PRO A 59 -10.96 -3.94 -7.76
C PRO A 59 -11.74 -3.97 -6.44
N ASN A 60 -11.79 -2.83 -5.76
CA ASN A 60 -12.65 -2.70 -4.57
C ASN A 60 -14.09 -3.02 -5.01
N ALA A 61 -14.59 -4.16 -4.56
CA ALA A 61 -15.95 -4.60 -4.83
C ALA A 61 -16.96 -3.74 -4.06
N SER A 62 -17.22 -2.56 -4.57
CA SER A 62 -18.48 -1.88 -4.33
C SER A 62 -19.43 -2.35 -5.42
N TRP A 63 -20.19 -3.37 -5.13
CA TRP A 63 -21.25 -4.08 -5.87
C TRP A 63 -21.36 -3.95 -7.40
N ALA A 64 -20.38 -3.40 -8.05
CA ALA A 64 -20.24 -3.35 -9.47
C ALA A 64 -19.10 -4.29 -9.86
N ILE A 65 -19.41 -5.21 -10.69
CA ILE A 65 -18.62 -6.05 -11.56
C ILE A 65 -17.11 -6.08 -11.20
N PRO A 66 -16.54 -7.21 -10.75
CA PRO A 66 -15.12 -7.34 -10.39
C PRO A 66 -14.12 -6.88 -11.46
N PHE A 67 -14.59 -6.70 -12.70
CA PHE A 67 -13.82 -6.31 -13.88
C PHE A 67 -13.96 -4.83 -14.26
N GLU A 68 -14.75 -4.04 -13.54
CA GLU A 68 -15.08 -2.66 -13.91
C GLU A 68 -13.83 -1.82 -14.19
N ARG A 69 -12.83 -1.94 -13.32
CA ARG A 69 -11.60 -1.17 -13.40
C ARG A 69 -10.84 -1.38 -14.70
N TYR A 70 -10.61 -2.63 -15.10
CA TYR A 70 -9.86 -2.96 -16.32
C TYR A 70 -10.71 -2.76 -17.56
N ILE A 71 -11.95 -3.20 -17.54
CA ILE A 71 -12.86 -3.05 -18.67
C ILE A 71 -13.14 -1.57 -18.95
N VAL A 72 -13.39 -0.76 -17.93
CA VAL A 72 -13.71 0.66 -18.13
C VAL A 72 -12.50 1.44 -18.59
N ILE A 73 -11.33 1.29 -17.95
CA ILE A 73 -10.17 2.09 -18.31
C ILE A 73 -9.51 1.59 -19.60
N ASP A 74 -9.36 0.29 -19.75
CA ASP A 74 -8.63 -0.28 -20.90
C ASP A 74 -9.59 -0.57 -22.06
N GLY A 75 -10.75 -1.18 -21.79
CA GLY A 75 -11.68 -1.63 -22.80
C GLY A 75 -12.52 -0.51 -23.44
N TYR A 76 -13.04 0.42 -22.65
CA TYR A 76 -13.90 1.49 -23.18
C TYR A 76 -13.17 2.54 -24.03
N ARG A 77 -11.86 2.48 -24.09
CA ARG A 77 -11.05 3.28 -25.02
C ARG A 77 -10.84 2.59 -26.37
N SER A 78 -11.37 1.38 -26.53
CA SER A 78 -11.36 0.65 -27.79
C SER A 78 -12.73 0.70 -28.47
N ASP A 79 -12.79 0.33 -29.72
CA ASP A 79 -14.02 0.18 -30.52
C ASP A 79 -14.66 -1.21 -30.39
N GLU A 80 -14.04 -2.12 -29.62
CA GLU A 80 -14.52 -3.50 -29.44
C GLU A 80 -15.57 -3.64 -28.34
N ILE A 81 -15.63 -2.69 -27.38
CA ILE A 81 -16.48 -2.77 -26.20
C ILE A 81 -17.39 -1.56 -26.13
N THR A 82 -18.69 -1.81 -25.96
CA THR A 82 -19.68 -0.77 -25.67
C THR A 82 -19.96 -0.69 -24.17
N HIS A 83 -20.27 0.50 -23.70
CA HIS A 83 -20.62 0.78 -22.31
C HIS A 83 -22.10 1.12 -22.15
N ARG A 84 -22.55 1.15 -20.89
CA ARG A 84 -23.85 1.72 -20.54
C ARG A 84 -23.81 3.23 -20.73
N ASP A 85 -24.87 3.78 -21.28
CA ASP A 85 -25.01 5.22 -21.55
C ASP A 85 -25.60 6.03 -20.39
N ASP A 86 -25.94 5.34 -19.28
CA ASP A 86 -26.45 5.96 -18.06
C ASP A 86 -25.34 6.26 -16.99
N VAL A 87 -24.08 5.94 -17.31
CA VAL A 87 -22.93 6.17 -16.39
C VAL A 87 -21.96 7.21 -17.00
N THR A 88 -22.12 8.44 -16.61
CA THR A 88 -21.37 9.58 -17.16
C THR A 88 -19.84 9.40 -17.10
N SER A 89 -19.31 8.83 -15.99
CA SER A 89 -17.87 8.61 -15.86
C SER A 89 -17.31 7.61 -16.88
N TRP A 90 -18.11 6.64 -17.29
CA TRP A 90 -17.76 5.67 -18.34
C TRP A 90 -17.85 6.26 -19.73
N MET A 91 -18.93 7.00 -19.98
CA MET A 91 -19.12 7.73 -21.26
C MET A 91 -17.95 8.69 -21.52
N ASN A 92 -17.48 9.40 -20.50
CA ASN A 92 -16.36 10.30 -20.64
C ASN A 92 -15.05 9.57 -21.02
N ILE A 93 -14.83 8.36 -20.51
CA ILE A 93 -13.66 7.56 -20.87
C ILE A 93 -13.75 7.08 -22.32
N SER A 94 -14.87 6.55 -22.75
CA SER A 94 -15.07 6.04 -24.12
C SER A 94 -15.05 7.15 -25.18
N SER A 95 -15.49 8.35 -24.82
CA SER A 95 -15.47 9.52 -25.70
C SER A 95 -14.16 10.30 -25.67
N PHE A 96 -13.17 9.84 -24.91
CA PHE A 96 -11.89 10.54 -24.68
C PHE A 96 -12.03 11.96 -24.11
N ASN A 97 -13.16 12.24 -23.45
CA ASN A 97 -13.42 13.51 -22.77
C ASN A 97 -13.27 13.37 -21.24
N VAL A 98 -12.09 12.94 -20.83
CA VAL A 98 -11.79 12.60 -19.44
C VAL A 98 -11.29 13.82 -18.69
N GLU A 99 -12.00 14.17 -17.61
CA GLU A 99 -11.57 15.22 -16.69
C GLU A 99 -10.84 14.62 -15.48
N PRO A 100 -9.94 15.38 -14.82
CA PRO A 100 -9.24 14.95 -13.62
C PRO A 100 -10.16 14.53 -12.46
N THR A 101 -11.39 15.04 -12.46
CA THR A 101 -12.44 14.73 -11.45
C THR A 101 -13.18 13.43 -11.73
N ASN A 102 -12.93 12.75 -12.85
CA ASN A 102 -13.58 11.48 -13.19
C ASN A 102 -13.34 10.44 -12.10
N SER A 103 -14.42 9.88 -11.54
CA SER A 103 -14.36 8.99 -10.38
C SER A 103 -13.60 7.68 -10.66
N VAL A 104 -13.70 7.14 -11.88
CA VAL A 104 -13.00 5.91 -12.28
C VAL A 104 -11.49 6.15 -12.35
N VAL A 105 -11.09 7.24 -12.98
CA VAL A 105 -9.68 7.64 -13.10
C VAL A 105 -9.07 7.89 -11.71
N LYS A 106 -9.78 8.63 -10.85
CA LYS A 106 -9.35 8.87 -9.46
C LYS A 106 -9.22 7.58 -8.68
N THR A 107 -10.17 6.66 -8.84
CA THR A 107 -10.13 5.37 -8.13
C THR A 107 -8.95 4.53 -8.60
N GLU A 108 -8.68 4.48 -9.91
CA GLU A 108 -7.51 3.77 -10.46
C GLU A 108 -6.20 4.33 -9.92
N TRP A 109 -6.02 5.65 -9.97
CA TRP A 109 -4.85 6.33 -9.40
C TRP A 109 -4.64 5.96 -7.92
N THR A 110 -5.69 6.12 -7.12
CA THR A 110 -5.63 5.84 -5.67
C THR A 110 -5.29 4.39 -5.37
N ASN A 111 -5.89 3.44 -6.09
CA ASN A 111 -5.65 2.02 -5.86
C ASN A 111 -4.25 1.58 -6.28
N LEU A 112 -3.72 2.12 -7.37
CA LEU A 112 -2.35 1.81 -7.81
C LEU A 112 -1.33 2.32 -6.78
N TYR A 113 -1.46 3.55 -6.30
CA TYR A 113 -0.58 4.06 -5.25
C TYR A 113 -0.76 3.37 -3.90
N LYS A 114 -1.97 2.92 -3.56
CA LYS A 114 -2.20 2.07 -2.39
C LYS A 114 -1.43 0.76 -2.50
N GLY A 115 -1.46 0.11 -3.68
CA GLY A 115 -0.67 -1.10 -3.95
C GLY A 115 0.84 -0.85 -3.82
N ILE A 116 1.34 0.26 -4.36
CA ILE A 116 2.74 0.67 -4.24
C ILE A 116 3.14 0.87 -2.77
N ASN A 117 2.29 1.55 -1.98
CA ASN A 117 2.58 1.75 -0.56
C ASN A 117 2.59 0.43 0.23
N TYR A 118 1.67 -0.49 -0.04
CA TYR A 118 1.69 -1.82 0.57
C TYR A 118 2.96 -2.60 0.20
N ALA A 119 3.39 -2.54 -1.07
CA ALA A 119 4.65 -3.14 -1.48
C ALA A 119 5.84 -2.51 -0.76
N ASN A 120 5.90 -1.17 -0.65
CA ASN A 120 6.94 -0.47 0.09
C ASN A 120 6.97 -0.86 1.56
N GLN A 121 5.79 -1.02 2.22
CA GLN A 121 5.71 -1.53 3.60
C GLN A 121 6.30 -2.93 3.73
N CYS A 122 6.02 -3.83 2.78
CA CYS A 122 6.65 -5.15 2.74
C CYS A 122 8.16 -5.05 2.62
N LEU A 123 8.67 -4.24 1.69
CA LEU A 123 10.09 -4.08 1.43
C LEU A 123 10.86 -3.50 2.62
N THR A 124 10.25 -2.57 3.36
CA THR A 124 10.83 -1.98 4.56
C THR A 124 10.82 -2.95 5.74
N ASN A 125 9.73 -3.70 5.94
CA ASN A 125 9.51 -4.41 7.19
C ASN A 125 9.84 -5.91 7.13
N ILE A 126 9.72 -6.60 5.99
CA ILE A 126 10.06 -8.03 5.87
C ILE A 126 11.49 -8.32 6.35
N PRO A 127 12.51 -7.50 6.01
CA PRO A 127 13.87 -7.73 6.52
C PRO A 127 13.98 -7.70 8.05
N THR A 128 13.12 -6.93 8.73
CA THR A 128 13.16 -6.74 10.18
C THR A 128 12.50 -7.86 10.97
N VAL A 129 11.76 -8.77 10.33
CA VAL A 129 11.12 -9.90 11.01
C VAL A 129 12.19 -10.75 11.69
N PRO A 130 12.08 -11.02 13.03
CA PRO A 130 13.10 -11.71 13.78
C PRO A 130 13.25 -13.19 13.38
N GLY A 131 14.47 -13.71 13.48
CA GLY A 131 14.86 -15.08 13.14
C GLY A 131 15.79 -15.15 11.92
N ASP A 132 16.56 -16.24 11.87
CA ASP A 132 17.62 -16.50 10.89
C ASP A 132 17.60 -17.94 10.33
N SER A 133 16.50 -18.67 10.50
CA SER A 133 16.38 -20.01 9.91
C SER A 133 16.46 -19.93 8.38
N GLU A 134 16.97 -21.00 7.76
CA GLU A 134 17.09 -21.09 6.29
C GLU A 134 15.73 -20.92 5.61
N SER A 135 14.68 -21.55 6.18
CA SER A 135 13.31 -21.43 5.68
C SER A 135 12.78 -19.99 5.74
N LEU A 136 12.97 -19.29 6.87
CA LEU A 136 12.55 -17.91 7.02
C LEU A 136 13.32 -16.98 6.06
N ASN A 137 14.62 -17.20 5.90
CA ASN A 137 15.43 -16.40 4.97
C ASN A 137 15.01 -16.59 3.52
N ALA A 138 14.67 -17.84 3.13
CA ALA A 138 14.12 -18.15 1.82
C ALA A 138 12.75 -17.46 1.62
N LEU A 139 11.86 -17.54 2.61
CA LEU A 139 10.56 -16.87 2.59
C LEU A 139 10.70 -15.35 2.48
N LYS A 140 11.61 -14.73 3.26
CA LYS A 140 11.87 -13.28 3.17
C LYS A 140 12.31 -12.90 1.77
N LYS A 141 13.30 -13.62 1.22
CA LYS A 141 13.86 -13.36 -0.11
C LYS A 141 12.79 -13.42 -1.19
N GLN A 142 12.01 -14.49 -1.20
CA GLN A 142 10.91 -14.69 -2.15
C GLN A 142 9.84 -13.61 -2.00
N SER A 143 9.40 -13.32 -0.77
CA SER A 143 8.34 -12.33 -0.51
C SER A 143 8.76 -10.91 -0.90
N ILE A 144 10.05 -10.56 -0.72
CA ILE A 144 10.61 -9.30 -1.20
C ILE A 144 10.58 -9.24 -2.74
N ALA A 145 10.95 -10.34 -3.41
CA ALA A 145 10.92 -10.40 -4.87
C ALA A 145 9.49 -10.25 -5.42
N GLU A 146 8.51 -10.91 -4.81
CA GLU A 146 7.09 -10.77 -5.17
C GLU A 146 6.58 -9.33 -4.93
N ALA A 147 6.91 -8.72 -3.79
CA ALA A 147 6.51 -7.34 -3.50
C ALA A 147 7.12 -6.34 -4.51
N ARG A 148 8.38 -6.52 -4.90
CA ARG A 148 9.04 -5.71 -5.93
C ARG A 148 8.40 -5.91 -7.31
N PHE A 149 8.11 -7.14 -7.69
CA PHE A 149 7.40 -7.44 -8.94
C PHE A 149 6.05 -6.72 -9.00
N LEU A 150 5.25 -6.84 -7.94
CA LEU A 150 3.93 -6.19 -7.87
C LEU A 150 4.05 -4.66 -7.88
N ARG A 151 5.06 -4.10 -7.20
CA ARG A 151 5.34 -2.66 -7.26
C ARG A 151 5.65 -2.20 -8.68
N ALA A 152 6.50 -2.93 -9.39
CA ALA A 152 6.79 -2.65 -10.79
C ALA A 152 5.55 -2.75 -11.68
N TYR A 153 4.68 -3.73 -11.43
CA TYR A 153 3.40 -3.87 -12.13
C TYR A 153 2.48 -2.66 -11.87
N PHE A 154 2.34 -2.19 -10.62
CA PHE A 154 1.54 -1.00 -10.32
C PHE A 154 2.10 0.25 -11.00
N TYR A 155 3.42 0.42 -11.05
CA TYR A 155 4.06 1.51 -11.78
C TYR A 155 3.88 1.37 -13.30
N TYR A 156 3.93 0.16 -13.84
CA TYR A 156 3.61 -0.08 -15.25
C TYR A 156 2.17 0.33 -15.57
N ARG A 157 1.21 0.02 -14.72
CA ARG A 157 -0.18 0.46 -14.86
C ARG A 157 -0.32 1.99 -14.81
N LEU A 158 0.42 2.63 -13.92
CA LEU A 158 0.48 4.10 -13.87
C LEU A 158 1.08 4.66 -15.17
N TYR A 159 2.16 4.07 -15.66
CA TYR A 159 2.80 4.47 -16.92
C TYR A 159 1.83 4.39 -18.11
N VAL A 160 1.12 3.27 -18.25
CA VAL A 160 0.19 3.04 -19.36
C VAL A 160 -0.99 4.02 -19.33
N ASN A 161 -1.50 4.33 -18.14
CA ASN A 161 -2.72 5.12 -17.99
C ASN A 161 -2.46 6.63 -17.83
N PHE A 162 -1.33 7.03 -17.25
CA PHE A 162 -1.03 8.41 -16.85
C PHE A 162 0.28 8.96 -17.43
N GLY A 163 1.02 8.14 -18.16
CA GLY A 163 2.31 8.52 -18.73
C GLY A 163 3.49 8.37 -17.76
N GLU A 164 4.68 8.75 -18.22
CA GLU A 164 5.93 8.49 -17.53
C GLU A 164 6.23 9.43 -16.35
N ARG A 165 5.50 10.52 -16.22
CA ARG A 165 5.81 11.60 -15.27
C ARG A 165 5.03 11.51 -13.96
N VAL A 166 4.61 10.33 -13.57
CA VAL A 166 3.95 10.10 -12.28
C VAL A 166 4.96 10.14 -11.14
N PRO A 167 4.58 10.61 -9.94
CA PRO A 167 5.44 10.60 -8.76
C PRO A 167 5.92 9.20 -8.40
N ILE A 168 7.20 9.07 -7.99
CA ILE A 168 7.81 7.80 -7.59
C ILE A 168 8.01 7.78 -6.08
N TYR A 169 7.42 6.79 -5.41
CA TYR A 169 7.57 6.51 -3.99
C TYR A 169 8.38 5.22 -3.81
N LYS A 170 9.60 5.34 -3.28
CA LYS A 170 10.49 4.19 -3.07
C LYS A 170 10.38 3.59 -1.67
N GLU A 171 9.81 4.35 -0.73
CA GLU A 171 9.69 4.00 0.68
C GLU A 171 8.23 3.99 1.12
N ALA A 172 7.95 3.29 2.22
CA ALA A 172 6.64 3.32 2.84
C ALA A 172 6.38 4.70 3.45
N LEU A 173 5.22 5.28 3.16
CA LEU A 173 4.83 6.58 3.70
C LEU A 173 3.85 6.40 4.86
N ALA A 174 4.07 7.15 5.93
CA ALA A 174 3.09 7.42 6.96
C ALA A 174 2.36 8.74 6.66
N GLY A 175 1.11 8.89 7.10
CA GLY A 175 0.26 10.04 6.77
C GLY A 175 0.76 11.41 7.26
N THR A 176 1.88 11.45 8.00
CA THR A 176 2.52 12.66 8.56
C THR A 176 3.81 13.04 7.86
N ASP A 177 4.26 12.27 6.85
CA ASP A 177 5.55 12.49 6.22
C ASP A 177 5.52 13.73 5.32
N GLU A 178 6.54 14.59 5.43
CA GLU A 178 6.71 15.77 4.57
C GLU A 178 6.91 15.40 3.09
N GLU A 179 7.43 14.19 2.83
CA GLU A 179 7.67 13.63 1.50
C GLU A 179 6.40 13.08 0.81
N PHE A 180 5.23 13.34 1.38
CA PHE A 180 3.96 12.85 0.84
C PHE A 180 3.65 13.35 -0.58
N TYR A 181 4.28 14.43 -1.02
CA TYR A 181 4.10 15.03 -2.34
C TYR A 181 5.43 15.15 -3.10
N PRO A 182 6.04 14.04 -3.52
CA PRO A 182 7.26 14.13 -4.31
C PRO A 182 7.00 14.79 -5.67
N PRO A 183 8.03 15.36 -6.30
CA PRO A 183 7.92 15.89 -7.65
C PRO A 183 7.59 14.80 -8.64
N GLN A 184 7.16 15.20 -9.83
CA GLN A 184 7.01 14.28 -10.95
C GLN A 184 8.35 13.63 -11.31
N ALA A 185 8.31 12.37 -11.74
CA ALA A 185 9.48 11.66 -12.23
C ALA A 185 10.15 12.39 -13.41
N ASN A 186 11.47 12.28 -13.50
CA ASN A 186 12.20 12.73 -14.68
C ASN A 186 11.89 11.83 -15.90
N PRO A 187 12.04 12.34 -17.14
CA PRO A 187 11.87 11.50 -18.32
C PRO A 187 12.73 10.23 -18.25
N GLY A 188 12.14 9.08 -18.51
CA GLY A 188 12.78 7.77 -18.47
C GLY A 188 13.01 7.18 -17.07
N GLU A 189 12.86 7.94 -15.99
CA GLU A 189 13.11 7.46 -14.63
C GLU A 189 12.13 6.33 -14.24
N LEU A 190 10.86 6.50 -14.55
CA LEU A 190 9.83 5.50 -14.25
C LEU A 190 10.06 4.19 -15.02
N VAL A 191 10.35 4.28 -16.31
CA VAL A 191 10.63 3.10 -17.14
C VAL A 191 11.88 2.38 -16.65
N SER A 192 12.94 3.11 -16.33
CA SER A 192 14.17 2.56 -15.75
C SER A 192 13.92 1.85 -14.42
N LEU A 193 13.07 2.41 -13.55
CA LEU A 193 12.68 1.77 -12.30
C LEU A 193 11.96 0.43 -12.56
N ILE A 194 10.95 0.43 -13.43
CA ILE A 194 10.18 -0.77 -13.76
C ILE A 194 11.10 -1.88 -14.32
N GLU A 195 11.94 -1.54 -15.30
CA GLU A 195 12.85 -2.51 -15.90
C GLU A 195 13.87 -3.06 -14.90
N THR A 196 14.41 -2.21 -14.04
CA THR A 196 15.37 -2.62 -13.00
C THR A 196 14.74 -3.57 -12.02
N GLU A 197 13.56 -3.21 -11.48
CA GLU A 197 12.83 -4.07 -10.55
C GLU A 197 12.55 -5.45 -11.17
N LEU A 198 12.02 -5.49 -12.38
CA LEU A 198 11.69 -6.75 -13.06
C LEU A 198 12.92 -7.60 -13.37
N LYS A 199 14.04 -7.00 -13.78
CA LYS A 199 15.28 -7.72 -14.06
C LYS A 199 15.89 -8.35 -12.81
N GLU A 200 15.90 -7.59 -11.70
CA GLU A 200 16.55 -8.03 -10.47
C GLU A 200 15.77 -9.13 -9.73
N VAL A 201 14.44 -9.16 -9.83
CA VAL A 201 13.64 -10.17 -9.12
C VAL A 201 13.56 -11.53 -9.81
N GLN A 202 13.91 -11.61 -11.09
CA GLN A 202 13.74 -12.85 -11.88
C GLN A 202 14.41 -14.07 -11.27
N SER A 203 15.62 -13.91 -10.68
CA SER A 203 16.35 -15.01 -10.07
C SER A 203 15.78 -15.46 -8.73
N ASP A 204 15.00 -14.63 -8.09
CA ASP A 204 14.51 -14.81 -6.72
C ASP A 204 13.06 -15.31 -6.70
N LEU A 205 12.38 -15.24 -7.83
CA LEU A 205 11.05 -15.81 -8.03
C LEU A 205 11.17 -17.27 -8.48
N PRO A 206 10.36 -18.20 -7.92
CA PRO A 206 10.34 -19.57 -8.34
C PRO A 206 9.84 -19.72 -9.78
N GLU A 207 10.28 -20.77 -10.46
CA GLU A 207 9.84 -21.06 -11.84
C GLU A 207 8.39 -21.56 -11.91
N SER A 208 7.93 -22.21 -10.86
CA SER A 208 6.56 -22.72 -10.72
C SER A 208 6.19 -22.85 -9.26
N TYR A 209 4.92 -22.65 -8.97
CA TYR A 209 4.31 -22.91 -7.66
C TYR A 209 3.46 -24.17 -7.70
N GLU A 210 3.16 -24.70 -6.50
CA GLU A 210 2.14 -25.72 -6.32
C GLU A 210 0.78 -25.24 -6.86
N GLU A 211 -0.11 -26.18 -7.20
CA GLU A 211 -1.39 -25.88 -7.87
C GLU A 211 -2.23 -24.81 -7.16
N SER A 212 -2.19 -24.79 -5.80
CA SER A 212 -2.92 -23.82 -4.97
C SER A 212 -2.36 -22.39 -4.99
N GLU A 213 -1.13 -22.22 -5.48
CA GLU A 213 -0.40 -20.94 -5.49
C GLU A 213 -0.03 -20.47 -6.89
N LYS A 214 -0.58 -21.11 -7.93
CA LYS A 214 -0.37 -20.69 -9.32
C LYS A 214 -0.79 -19.23 -9.51
N GLY A 215 -0.05 -18.51 -10.33
CA GLY A 215 -0.23 -17.09 -10.58
C GLY A 215 0.72 -16.19 -9.80
N ARG A 216 1.57 -16.78 -8.94
CA ARG A 216 2.63 -16.08 -8.21
C ARG A 216 4.02 -16.39 -8.77
N ASP A 217 4.12 -17.28 -9.74
CA ASP A 217 5.38 -17.75 -10.29
C ASP A 217 5.92 -16.87 -11.43
N ARG A 218 7.19 -17.07 -11.77
CA ARG A 218 7.90 -16.28 -12.79
C ARG A 218 7.30 -16.41 -14.19
N LYS A 219 6.52 -17.45 -14.45
CA LYS A 219 5.94 -17.74 -15.77
C LYS A 219 4.52 -17.20 -15.91
N SER A 220 3.89 -16.79 -14.81
CA SER A 220 2.55 -16.19 -14.80
C SER A 220 2.62 -14.72 -15.09
#